data_e620a8c095b507ce857d6c1c84228c97
#
_entry.id   e620a8c095b507ce857d6c1c84228c97
#
_cell.length_a   1.000
_cell.length_b   1.000
_cell.length_c   1.000
_cell.angle_alpha   90.00
_cell.angle_beta   90.00
_cell.angle_gamma   90.00
#
_symmetry.space_group_name_H-M   'P 1'
#
loop_
_entity.id
_entity.type
_entity.pdbx_description
1 polymer ?
#
loop_
_entity_poly.entity_id
_entity_poly.type
_entity_poly.pdbx_seq_one_letter_code
_entity_poly.pdbx_strand_id
1 'polypeptide(L)'
;MSSEFHVSRRNTLGILLGGFLAGTGAGFAPAAHSASPLASGKKGSLDPYDADDFAVIGRKLLYRGDDGLCFAWLKATKYALVKSSLTPLHSMESGALFRIRTTTDGYEVTTLERTFYTAVGTDDLLDEWRNPLTGETLMLKRGPVGPTTLKYRRDGSLVLPESYLGLHFEAKASTRLANIQGDDIWLLVDSDAKVFRNGPDEPPFHVTEMRTTQARLSDAIDPQNNLVPASLSIHEVNSWPETMRMGGIDGSVIIRGFGGKIFDFDKMPGSWLAKLRRINPDIAADPVAALDKTAAKFEQ
;
A
#
# COMPACT_ATOMS: atom_id res chain seq x y z
N MET A 1 -17.80 -3.40 -35.51
CA MET A 1 -16.94 -4.45 -34.91
C MET A 1 -16.36 -3.87 -33.64
N SER A 2 -17.04 -4.08 -32.51
CA SER A 2 -16.59 -3.66 -31.22
C SER A 2 -15.70 -4.78 -30.66
N SER A 3 -14.39 -4.53 -30.55
CA SER A 3 -13.49 -5.42 -29.85
C SER A 3 -13.71 -5.21 -28.34
N GLU A 4 -14.45 -6.11 -27.73
CA GLU A 4 -14.49 -6.23 -26.27
C GLU A 4 -13.09 -6.56 -25.76
N PHE A 5 -12.47 -5.57 -25.12
CA PHE A 5 -11.23 -5.79 -24.39
C PHE A 5 -11.55 -6.59 -23.12
N HIS A 6 -11.42 -7.91 -23.20
CA HIS A 6 -11.31 -8.75 -22.04
C HIS A 6 -10.03 -8.37 -21.27
N VAL A 7 -10.15 -7.50 -20.29
CA VAL A 7 -9.10 -7.29 -19.28
C VAL A 7 -8.97 -8.60 -18.51
N SER A 8 -7.95 -9.36 -18.83
CA SER A 8 -7.65 -10.62 -18.14
C SER A 8 -7.44 -10.34 -16.65
N ARG A 9 -8.28 -10.91 -15.78
CA ARG A 9 -8.20 -10.86 -14.30
C ARG A 9 -6.81 -11.30 -13.76
N ARG A 10 -6.01 -11.95 -14.58
CA ARG A 10 -4.69 -12.53 -14.25
C ARG A 10 -3.58 -11.51 -14.00
N ASN A 11 -3.72 -10.27 -14.50
CA ASN A 11 -2.62 -9.31 -14.51
C ASN A 11 -2.56 -8.34 -13.31
N THR A 12 -3.51 -8.38 -12.39
CA THR A 12 -3.73 -7.32 -11.41
C THR A 12 -3.03 -7.54 -10.06
N LEU A 13 -2.56 -8.76 -9.79
CA LEU A 13 -2.21 -9.17 -8.42
C LEU A 13 -0.82 -8.79 -7.91
N GLY A 14 0.13 -8.54 -8.77
CA GLY A 14 1.52 -8.34 -8.36
C GLY A 14 1.80 -7.02 -7.63
N ILE A 15 0.80 -6.16 -7.41
CA ILE A 15 0.98 -4.84 -6.81
C ILE A 15 -0.01 -4.60 -5.67
N LEU A 16 -1.14 -5.29 -5.69
CA LEU A 16 -2.29 -5.02 -4.83
C LEU A 16 -2.12 -5.46 -3.39
N LEU A 17 -1.38 -6.51 -3.17
CA LEU A 17 -1.10 -7.01 -1.84
C LEU A 17 0.09 -6.30 -1.21
N GLY A 18 1.01 -5.79 -2.03
CA GLY A 18 2.24 -5.19 -1.57
C GLY A 18 2.18 -3.70 -1.25
N GLY A 19 1.31 -2.93 -1.87
CA GLY A 19 1.36 -1.47 -1.72
C GLY A 19 0.57 -0.90 -0.54
N PHE A 20 -0.54 -1.51 -0.16
CA PHE A 20 -1.50 -0.86 0.74
C PHE A 20 -2.31 -1.79 1.67
N LEU A 21 -1.96 -3.08 1.78
CA LEU A 21 -2.49 -3.95 2.85
C LEU A 21 -1.85 -3.60 4.20
N ALA A 22 -1.87 -2.32 4.54
CA ALA A 22 -1.38 -1.83 5.79
C ALA A 22 -2.37 -2.09 6.90
N GLY A 23 -2.00 -2.90 7.83
CA GLY A 23 -2.74 -3.07 9.07
C GLY A 23 -3.64 -4.29 9.12
N THR A 24 -3.21 -5.42 8.58
CA THR A 24 -3.98 -6.65 8.68
C THR A 24 -3.66 -7.40 9.97
N GLY A 25 -4.55 -7.36 10.90
CA GLY A 25 -5.03 -8.46 11.71
C GLY A 25 -4.22 -9.12 12.80
N ALA A 26 -3.38 -8.46 13.54
CA ALA A 26 -3.26 -8.69 14.99
C ALA A 26 -3.30 -7.32 15.63
N GLY A 27 -4.08 -7.14 16.68
CA GLY A 27 -4.25 -5.83 17.31
C GLY A 27 -2.94 -5.07 17.46
N PHE A 28 -2.99 -3.76 17.44
CA PHE A 28 -1.81 -2.94 17.71
C PHE A 28 -1.19 -3.41 19.03
N ALA A 29 -0.03 -4.02 18.97
CA ALA A 29 0.70 -4.41 20.15
C ALA A 29 1.74 -3.32 20.46
N PRO A 30 1.64 -2.62 21.58
CA PRO A 30 2.74 -1.80 22.04
C PRO A 30 3.96 -2.71 22.25
N ALA A 31 5.10 -2.33 21.71
CA ALA A 31 6.33 -3.09 21.93
C ALA A 31 6.66 -3.07 23.41
N ALA A 32 6.89 -4.25 24.00
CA ALA A 32 7.46 -4.36 25.34
C ALA A 32 8.93 -3.87 25.28
N HIS A 33 9.12 -2.57 25.26
CA HIS A 33 10.42 -1.94 25.43
C HIS A 33 10.51 -1.37 26.84
N SER A 34 11.66 -1.54 27.47
CA SER A 34 12.01 -0.77 28.67
C SER A 34 11.97 0.71 28.31
N ALA A 35 10.84 1.35 28.59
CA ALA A 35 10.61 2.74 28.26
C ALA A 35 11.61 3.59 29.05
N SER A 36 12.48 4.31 28.35
CA SER A 36 12.98 5.58 28.90
C SER A 36 11.74 6.45 29.09
N PRO A 37 11.51 7.02 30.29
CA PRO A 37 10.34 7.86 30.51
C PRO A 37 10.37 9.01 29.52
N LEU A 38 9.38 9.04 28.61
CA LEU A 38 9.09 10.25 27.86
C LEU A 38 8.92 11.37 28.87
N ALA A 39 9.66 12.46 28.70
CA ALA A 39 9.45 13.68 29.48
C ALA A 39 7.95 13.96 29.49
N SER A 40 7.35 14.03 30.67
CA SER A 40 5.90 14.10 30.94
C SER A 40 5.13 14.81 29.83
N GLY A 41 4.34 14.02 29.08
CA GLY A 41 3.51 14.54 27.99
C GLY A 41 2.65 15.70 28.49
N LYS A 42 2.42 16.68 27.64
CA LYS A 42 1.44 17.72 27.91
C LYS A 42 0.12 17.06 28.30
N LYS A 43 -0.49 17.49 29.41
CA LYS A 43 -1.79 16.98 29.88
C LYS A 43 -2.79 16.99 28.71
N GLY A 44 -3.19 15.80 28.23
CA GLY A 44 -4.09 15.62 27.10
C GLY A 44 -3.45 15.13 25.79
N SER A 45 -2.15 14.77 25.76
CA SER A 45 -1.54 14.09 24.60
C SER A 45 -1.80 12.57 24.65
N LEU A 46 -1.87 11.95 23.46
CA LEU A 46 -1.96 10.49 23.33
C LEU A 46 -0.65 9.83 23.80
N ASP A 47 -0.76 8.67 24.43
CA ASP A 47 0.39 7.87 24.85
C ASP A 47 0.67 6.76 23.82
N PRO A 48 1.78 6.78 23.09
CA PRO A 48 2.10 5.75 22.10
C PRO A 48 2.35 4.36 22.69
N TYR A 49 2.42 4.23 24.02
CA TYR A 49 2.57 2.96 24.73
C TYR A 49 1.25 2.43 25.31
N ASP A 50 0.20 3.24 25.33
CA ASP A 50 -1.17 2.79 25.60
C ASP A 50 -1.78 2.19 24.34
N ALA A 51 -2.50 1.06 24.44
CA ALA A 51 -3.00 0.33 23.30
C ALA A 51 -4.10 1.10 22.54
N ASP A 52 -5.01 1.77 23.24
CA ASP A 52 -6.11 2.51 22.64
C ASP A 52 -5.60 3.79 21.95
N ASP A 53 -4.71 4.51 22.62
CA ASP A 53 -4.05 5.69 22.06
C ASP A 53 -3.17 5.33 20.86
N PHE A 54 -2.46 4.19 20.92
CA PHE A 54 -1.66 3.70 19.80
C PHE A 54 -2.50 3.34 18.58
N ALA A 55 -3.70 2.81 18.76
CA ALA A 55 -4.64 2.58 17.65
C ALA A 55 -5.02 3.90 16.95
N VAL A 56 -5.27 4.96 17.72
CA VAL A 56 -5.54 6.31 17.18
C VAL A 56 -4.32 6.87 16.46
N ILE A 57 -3.13 6.78 17.06
CA ILE A 57 -1.86 7.19 16.44
C ILE A 57 -1.63 6.42 15.15
N GLY A 58 -1.81 5.10 15.16
CA GLY A 58 -1.67 4.25 13.99
C GLY A 58 -2.59 4.67 12.85
N ARG A 59 -3.88 4.93 13.13
CA ARG A 59 -4.83 5.45 12.13
C ARG A 59 -4.34 6.77 11.52
N LYS A 60 -3.84 7.69 12.36
CA LYS A 60 -3.30 8.99 11.90
C LYS A 60 -2.06 8.83 11.03
N LEU A 61 -1.14 7.93 11.38
CA LEU A 61 0.09 7.71 10.63
C LEU A 61 -0.14 6.99 9.31
N LEU A 62 -1.06 6.02 9.28
CA LEU A 62 -1.36 5.25 8.08
C LEU A 62 -2.30 5.99 7.13
N TYR A 63 -3.25 6.75 7.66
CA TYR A 63 -4.29 7.46 6.92
C TYR A 63 -4.49 8.88 7.43
N ARG A 64 -5.59 9.14 8.13
CA ARG A 64 -5.93 10.38 8.81
C ARG A 64 -6.76 10.08 10.06
N GLY A 65 -6.76 10.99 11.03
CA GLY A 65 -7.43 10.78 12.31
C GLY A 65 -8.96 10.92 12.24
N ASP A 66 -9.48 11.67 11.28
CA ASP A 66 -10.91 11.95 11.07
C ASP A 66 -11.41 11.41 9.72
N ASP A 67 -12.66 11.69 9.38
CA ASP A 67 -13.23 11.34 8.08
C ASP A 67 -12.72 12.27 6.98
N GLY A 68 -12.55 11.73 5.78
CA GLY A 68 -12.14 12.50 4.62
C GLY A 68 -11.13 11.79 3.73
N LEU A 69 -10.41 12.59 2.94
CA LEU A 69 -9.45 12.08 1.96
C LEU A 69 -8.02 12.20 2.48
N CYS A 70 -7.20 11.24 2.14
CA CYS A 70 -5.75 11.37 2.14
C CYS A 70 -5.17 10.63 0.93
N PHE A 71 -3.92 10.92 0.62
CA PHE A 71 -3.23 10.41 -0.56
C PHE A 71 -1.87 9.88 -0.14
N ALA A 72 -1.43 8.83 -0.82
CA ALA A 72 -0.06 8.36 -0.67
C ALA A 72 0.58 8.18 -2.04
N TRP A 73 1.87 8.34 -2.07
CA TRP A 73 2.68 8.08 -3.24
C TRP A 73 3.86 7.19 -2.88
N LEU A 74 4.30 6.41 -3.85
CA LEU A 74 5.43 5.51 -3.73
C LEU A 74 6.26 5.57 -5.02
N LYS A 75 7.57 5.71 -4.90
CA LYS A 75 8.54 5.47 -5.96
C LYS A 75 9.41 4.29 -5.58
N ALA A 76 9.41 3.25 -6.40
CA ALA A 76 10.08 2.01 -6.09
C ALA A 76 10.77 1.42 -7.31
N THR A 77 11.73 0.52 -7.07
CA THR A 77 12.34 -0.31 -8.09
C THR A 77 12.09 -1.78 -7.76
N LYS A 78 11.73 -2.55 -8.78
CA LYS A 78 11.63 -4.01 -8.72
C LYS A 78 12.96 -4.63 -9.12
N TYR A 79 13.35 -5.65 -8.38
CA TYR A 79 14.54 -6.43 -8.62
C TYR A 79 14.18 -7.91 -8.70
N ALA A 80 14.88 -8.63 -9.54
CA ALA A 80 14.93 -10.08 -9.45
C ALA A 80 16.00 -10.48 -8.44
N LEU A 81 15.65 -11.31 -7.48
CA LEU A 81 16.60 -12.02 -6.62
C LEU A 81 16.72 -13.45 -7.12
N VAL A 82 17.85 -13.75 -7.80
CA VAL A 82 18.16 -15.09 -8.28
C VAL A 82 19.49 -15.52 -7.68
N LYS A 83 19.50 -16.61 -6.93
CA LYS A 83 20.62 -17.10 -6.10
C LYS A 83 21.22 -15.95 -5.27
N SER A 84 21.66 -15.21 -4.93
CA SER A 84 22.09 -14.07 -4.11
C SER A 84 22.37 -12.80 -4.94
N SER A 85 21.99 -12.79 -6.21
CA SER A 85 22.20 -11.65 -7.10
C SER A 85 20.91 -10.86 -7.30
N LEU A 86 21.00 -9.53 -7.20
CA LEU A 86 19.92 -8.61 -7.49
C LEU A 86 20.10 -8.02 -8.89
N THR A 87 19.12 -8.24 -9.75
CA THR A 87 19.05 -7.63 -11.09
C THR A 87 17.91 -6.64 -11.12
N PRO A 88 18.14 -5.34 -11.37
CA PRO A 88 17.04 -4.38 -11.51
C PRO A 88 16.20 -4.74 -12.74
N LEU A 89 14.88 -4.70 -12.57
CA LEU A 89 13.91 -5.02 -13.61
C LEU A 89 13.32 -3.76 -14.22
N HIS A 90 12.54 -3.05 -13.47
CA HIS A 90 11.92 -1.77 -13.84
C HIS A 90 11.56 -1.00 -12.57
N SER A 91 11.38 0.31 -12.71
CA SER A 91 10.87 1.16 -11.65
C SER A 91 9.36 1.29 -11.72
N MET A 92 8.76 1.81 -10.67
CA MET A 92 7.33 2.10 -10.58
C MET A 92 7.07 3.37 -9.79
N GLU A 93 6.07 4.11 -10.23
CA GLU A 93 5.48 5.22 -9.49
C GLU A 93 4.03 4.86 -9.20
N SER A 94 3.69 4.73 -7.93
CA SER A 94 2.33 4.43 -7.48
C SER A 94 1.75 5.61 -6.72
N GLY A 95 0.47 5.86 -6.93
CA GLY A 95 -0.31 6.79 -6.15
C GLY A 95 -1.59 6.12 -5.71
N ALA A 96 -1.97 6.33 -4.46
CA ALA A 96 -3.20 5.84 -3.89
C ALA A 96 -4.04 6.97 -3.32
N LEU A 97 -5.33 6.86 -3.54
CA LEU A 97 -6.36 7.72 -3.02
C LEU A 97 -7.09 6.94 -1.94
N PHE A 98 -7.24 7.53 -0.77
CA PHE A 98 -7.95 6.93 0.35
C PHE A 98 -9.10 7.84 0.78
N ARG A 99 -10.27 7.24 1.00
CA ARG A 99 -11.37 7.86 1.70
C ARG A 99 -11.63 7.11 2.98
N ILE A 100 -11.54 7.82 4.09
CA ILE A 100 -11.74 7.30 5.43
C ILE A 100 -13.12 7.68 5.91
N ARG A 101 -13.86 6.73 6.49
CA ARG A 101 -15.16 6.94 7.13
C ARG A 101 -15.18 6.23 8.47
N THR A 102 -15.55 6.93 9.51
CA THR A 102 -15.79 6.36 10.84
C THR A 102 -17.08 5.55 10.82
N THR A 103 -17.07 4.39 11.47
CA THR A 103 -18.22 3.51 11.64
C THR A 103 -18.49 3.28 13.13
N THR A 104 -19.61 2.62 13.46
CA THR A 104 -19.94 2.25 14.85
C THR A 104 -18.85 1.42 15.51
N ASP A 105 -18.19 0.52 14.74
CA ASP A 105 -17.27 -0.49 15.25
C ASP A 105 -15.80 -0.16 14.97
N GLY A 106 -15.52 0.98 14.32
CA GLY A 106 -14.16 1.37 13.93
C GLY A 106 -14.15 2.37 12.77
N TYR A 107 -13.53 2.02 11.66
CA TYR A 107 -13.53 2.86 10.45
C TYR A 107 -13.35 2.02 9.18
N GLU A 108 -13.73 2.61 8.06
CA GLU A 108 -13.55 2.04 6.72
C GLU A 108 -12.59 2.90 5.91
N VAL A 109 -11.78 2.25 5.08
CA VAL A 109 -10.87 2.89 4.14
C VAL A 109 -11.18 2.39 2.74
N THR A 110 -11.76 3.26 1.90
CA THR A 110 -11.92 2.99 0.47
C THR A 110 -10.68 3.47 -0.25
N THR A 111 -10.03 2.60 -1.02
CA THR A 111 -8.77 2.88 -1.71
C THR A 111 -8.88 2.66 -3.21
N LEU A 112 -8.30 3.57 -3.97
CA LEU A 112 -8.08 3.46 -5.42
C LEU A 112 -6.60 3.71 -5.70
N GLU A 113 -5.92 2.75 -6.33
CA GLU A 113 -4.50 2.85 -6.64
C GLU A 113 -4.27 2.96 -8.15
N ARG A 114 -3.27 3.77 -8.54
CA ARG A 114 -2.77 3.84 -9.90
C ARG A 114 -1.25 3.78 -9.92
N THR A 115 -0.72 2.72 -10.54
CA THR A 115 0.72 2.51 -10.71
C THR A 115 1.11 2.67 -12.18
N PHE A 116 2.21 3.37 -12.40
CA PHE A 116 2.90 3.50 -13.69
C PHE A 116 4.27 2.84 -13.59
N TYR A 117 4.63 2.10 -14.63
CA TYR A 117 5.96 1.50 -14.74
C TYR A 117 6.86 2.38 -15.56
N THR A 118 8.12 2.51 -15.13
CA THR A 118 9.13 3.34 -15.81
C THR A 118 10.42 2.55 -15.97
N ALA A 119 11.25 2.96 -16.91
CA ALA A 119 12.60 2.43 -17.02
C ALA A 119 13.41 2.78 -15.77
N VAL A 120 14.35 1.90 -15.41
CA VAL A 120 15.18 2.10 -14.21
C VAL A 120 15.98 3.38 -14.33
N GLY A 121 15.86 4.25 -13.33
CA GLY A 121 16.58 5.51 -13.26
C GLY A 121 16.03 6.64 -14.12
N THR A 122 14.88 6.45 -14.79
CA THR A 122 14.20 7.47 -15.59
C THR A 122 12.73 7.58 -15.22
N ASP A 123 12.04 8.59 -15.78
CA ASP A 123 10.58 8.74 -15.70
C ASP A 123 9.88 8.25 -16.98
N ASP A 124 10.61 7.61 -17.91
CA ASP A 124 10.08 7.11 -19.17
C ASP A 124 9.09 5.96 -18.92
N LEU A 125 7.86 6.16 -19.37
CA LEU A 125 6.80 5.19 -19.20
C LEU A 125 7.04 3.96 -20.05
N LEU A 126 6.93 2.78 -19.44
CA LEU A 126 7.04 1.49 -20.09
C LEU A 126 5.64 0.90 -20.30
N ASP A 127 5.20 0.78 -21.55
CA ASP A 127 4.07 -0.06 -21.94
C ASP A 127 4.53 -1.51 -22.19
N GLU A 128 5.74 -1.67 -22.73
CA GLU A 128 6.43 -2.95 -22.93
C GLU A 128 7.76 -2.97 -22.20
N TRP A 129 8.17 -4.16 -21.78
CA TRP A 129 9.42 -4.35 -21.06
C TRP A 129 10.07 -5.68 -21.46
N ARG A 130 11.35 -5.62 -21.82
CA ARG A 130 12.14 -6.81 -22.08
C ARG A 130 12.72 -7.35 -20.77
N ASN A 131 12.29 -8.56 -20.39
CA ASN A 131 12.80 -9.23 -19.21
C ASN A 131 14.30 -9.56 -19.37
N PRO A 132 15.19 -9.01 -18.53
CA PRO A 132 16.63 -9.22 -18.67
C PRO A 132 17.08 -10.65 -18.35
N LEU A 133 16.22 -11.46 -17.70
CA LEU A 133 16.55 -12.83 -17.33
C LEU A 133 16.09 -13.85 -18.38
N THR A 134 14.96 -13.61 -19.03
CA THR A 134 14.39 -14.54 -20.02
C THR A 134 14.51 -14.03 -21.45
N GLY A 135 14.75 -12.74 -21.63
CA GLY A 135 14.78 -12.09 -22.95
C GLY A 135 13.41 -11.86 -23.56
N GLU A 136 12.33 -12.28 -22.92
CA GLU A 136 10.96 -12.09 -23.41
C GLU A 136 10.51 -10.63 -23.27
N THR A 137 9.73 -10.15 -24.25
CA THR A 137 9.05 -8.87 -24.16
C THR A 137 7.66 -9.05 -23.55
N LEU A 138 7.36 -8.31 -22.51
CA LEU A 138 6.16 -8.40 -21.71
C LEU A 138 5.44 -7.06 -21.68
N MET A 139 4.10 -7.10 -21.68
CA MET A 139 3.28 -5.90 -21.52
C MET A 139 3.20 -5.51 -20.03
N LEU A 140 3.55 -4.27 -19.71
CA LEU A 140 3.44 -3.71 -18.36
C LEU A 140 2.24 -2.78 -18.15
N LYS A 141 1.47 -2.53 -19.20
CA LYS A 141 0.31 -1.63 -19.15
C LYS A 141 -0.77 -2.22 -18.23
N ARG A 142 -1.16 -1.45 -17.23
CA ARG A 142 -2.19 -1.84 -16.27
C ARG A 142 -3.20 -0.72 -16.07
N GLY A 143 -4.42 -1.09 -15.69
CA GLY A 143 -5.46 -0.16 -15.26
C GLY A 143 -5.28 0.31 -13.81
N PRO A 144 -6.13 1.22 -13.35
CA PRO A 144 -6.29 1.49 -11.93
C PRO A 144 -6.78 0.23 -11.21
N VAL A 145 -6.45 0.16 -9.93
CA VAL A 145 -6.81 -0.93 -9.04
C VAL A 145 -7.72 -0.42 -7.94
N GLY A 146 -8.82 -1.09 -7.74
CA GLY A 146 -9.87 -0.65 -6.83
C GLY A 146 -10.98 0.13 -7.55
N PRO A 147 -11.82 0.82 -6.77
CA PRO A 147 -11.72 0.93 -5.33
C PRO A 147 -12.04 -0.38 -4.62
N THR A 148 -11.41 -0.51 -3.47
CA THR A 148 -11.66 -1.58 -2.53
C THR A 148 -11.85 -0.97 -1.15
N THR A 149 -12.81 -1.47 -0.38
CA THR A 149 -13.04 -0.98 0.98
C THR A 149 -12.52 -1.98 1.99
N LEU A 150 -11.63 -1.52 2.86
CA LEU A 150 -11.09 -2.24 3.99
C LEU A 150 -11.77 -1.75 5.27
N LYS A 151 -12.09 -2.67 6.19
CA LYS A 151 -12.74 -2.36 7.47
C LYS A 151 -11.76 -2.58 8.61
N TYR A 152 -11.69 -1.60 9.49
CA TYR A 152 -10.84 -1.63 10.68
C TYR A 152 -11.70 -1.56 11.93
N ARG A 153 -11.36 -2.36 12.95
CA ARG A 153 -11.97 -2.26 14.27
C ARG A 153 -11.39 -1.06 15.04
N ARG A 154 -11.98 -0.74 16.19
CA ARG A 154 -11.52 0.36 17.04
C ARG A 154 -10.09 0.19 17.53
N ASP A 155 -9.66 -1.04 17.76
CA ASP A 155 -8.29 -1.39 18.13
C ASP A 155 -7.29 -1.31 16.96
N GLY A 156 -7.73 -0.84 15.79
CA GLY A 156 -6.91 -0.73 14.58
C GLY A 156 -6.70 -2.04 13.84
N SER A 157 -7.25 -3.15 14.31
CA SER A 157 -7.16 -4.43 13.59
C SER A 157 -8.00 -4.41 12.32
N LEU A 158 -7.45 -4.97 11.22
CA LEU A 158 -8.17 -5.10 9.95
C LEU A 158 -9.12 -6.30 10.03
N VAL A 159 -10.34 -6.11 9.54
CA VAL A 159 -11.25 -7.20 9.24
C VAL A 159 -10.92 -7.72 7.84
N LEU A 160 -10.29 -8.88 7.78
CA LEU A 160 -9.95 -9.50 6.50
C LEU A 160 -11.24 -9.88 5.76
N PRO A 161 -11.43 -9.42 4.51
CA PRO A 161 -12.53 -9.89 3.70
C PRO A 161 -12.29 -11.35 3.28
N GLU A 162 -13.34 -12.13 3.04
CA GLU A 162 -13.24 -13.52 2.56
C GLU A 162 -12.55 -13.62 1.20
N SER A 163 -12.69 -12.59 0.38
CA SER A 163 -12.02 -12.48 -0.90
C SER A 163 -11.62 -11.04 -1.17
N TYR A 164 -10.55 -10.87 -1.92
CA TYR A 164 -10.09 -9.56 -2.38
C TYR A 164 -10.03 -9.56 -3.91
N LEU A 165 -10.79 -8.66 -4.56
CA LEU A 165 -10.92 -8.64 -6.01
C LEU A 165 -11.35 -9.99 -6.64
N GLY A 166 -12.14 -10.77 -5.90
CA GLY A 166 -12.61 -12.08 -6.33
C GLY A 166 -11.59 -13.21 -6.20
N LEU A 167 -10.49 -12.98 -5.48
CA LEU A 167 -9.46 -13.96 -5.19
C LEU A 167 -9.49 -14.34 -3.72
N HIS A 168 -9.39 -15.62 -3.44
CA HIS A 168 -9.17 -16.11 -2.10
C HIS A 168 -7.74 -15.76 -1.65
N PHE A 169 -7.58 -15.32 -0.41
CA PHE A 169 -6.28 -15.06 0.17
C PHE A 169 -6.27 -15.35 1.67
N GLU A 170 -5.10 -15.72 2.16
CA GLU A 170 -4.78 -15.81 3.57
C GLU A 170 -3.76 -14.72 3.87
N ALA A 171 -3.97 -13.96 4.93
CA ALA A 171 -3.02 -12.91 5.29
C ALA A 171 -2.85 -12.79 6.80
N LYS A 172 -1.66 -12.35 7.19
CA LYS A 172 -1.34 -11.91 8.55
C LYS A 172 -0.64 -10.57 8.42
N ALA A 173 -0.96 -9.64 9.30
CA ALA A 173 -0.16 -8.45 9.40
C ALA A 173 -0.18 -7.92 10.83
N SER A 174 0.83 -7.12 11.15
CA SER A 174 0.96 -6.48 12.44
C SER A 174 1.45 -5.05 12.26
N THR A 175 0.96 -4.15 13.09
CA THR A 175 1.47 -2.80 13.23
C THR A 175 2.03 -2.67 14.63
N ARG A 176 3.28 -2.19 14.74
CA ARG A 176 3.94 -2.02 16.03
C ARG A 176 4.75 -0.74 16.08
N LEU A 177 4.87 -0.19 17.28
CA LEU A 177 5.82 0.88 17.54
C LEU A 177 7.24 0.34 17.38
N ALA A 178 8.03 0.95 16.50
CA ALA A 178 9.41 0.58 16.28
C ALA A 178 10.36 1.37 17.17
N ASN A 179 10.21 2.69 17.16
CA ASN A 179 11.10 3.59 17.90
C ASN A 179 10.46 4.97 18.08
N ILE A 180 10.92 5.67 19.12
CA ILE A 180 10.72 7.11 19.31
C ILE A 180 12.09 7.69 19.61
N GLN A 181 12.49 8.72 18.84
CA GLN A 181 13.76 9.41 19.05
C GLN A 181 13.60 10.92 18.78
N GLY A 182 13.78 11.72 19.82
CA GLY A 182 13.50 13.15 19.71
C GLY A 182 12.03 13.41 19.36
N ASP A 183 11.77 14.13 18.28
CA ASP A 183 10.42 14.41 17.78
C ASP A 183 10.04 13.47 16.61
N ASP A 184 10.68 12.33 16.48
CA ASP A 184 10.34 11.34 15.47
C ASP A 184 9.72 10.09 16.08
N ILE A 185 8.66 9.57 15.43
CA ILE A 185 8.02 8.30 15.73
C ILE A 185 8.06 7.40 14.48
N TRP A 186 8.44 6.13 14.66
CA TRP A 186 8.46 5.11 13.62
C TRP A 186 7.52 3.97 13.95
N LEU A 187 6.66 3.62 12.99
CA LEU A 187 5.86 2.40 13.01
C LEU A 187 6.43 1.40 12.01
N LEU A 188 6.41 0.12 12.38
CA LEU A 188 6.62 -0.98 11.45
C LEU A 188 5.29 -1.65 11.17
N VAL A 189 5.04 -1.90 9.89
CA VAL A 189 3.92 -2.69 9.41
C VAL A 189 4.50 -3.86 8.65
N ASP A 190 4.33 -5.05 9.18
CA ASP A 190 4.78 -6.29 8.56
C ASP A 190 3.54 -7.07 8.12
N SER A 191 3.51 -7.53 6.88
CA SER A 191 2.44 -8.38 6.36
C SER A 191 2.98 -9.57 5.58
N ASP A 192 2.27 -10.68 5.69
CA ASP A 192 2.51 -11.90 4.92
C ASP A 192 1.18 -12.38 4.36
N ALA A 193 1.12 -12.60 3.05
CA ALA A 193 -0.08 -13.02 2.37
C ALA A 193 0.18 -14.13 1.36
N LYS A 194 -0.79 -15.03 1.26
CA LYS A 194 -0.88 -16.06 0.22
C LYS A 194 -2.12 -15.80 -0.60
N VAL A 195 -1.98 -15.73 -1.89
CA VAL A 195 -3.07 -15.47 -2.83
C VAL A 195 -3.28 -16.66 -3.73
N PHE A 196 -4.48 -17.20 -3.70
CA PHE A 196 -4.89 -18.38 -4.46
C PHE A 196 -5.65 -17.91 -5.71
N ARG A 197 -5.05 -18.11 -6.89
CA ARG A 197 -5.60 -17.59 -8.16
C ARG A 197 -6.61 -18.51 -8.80
N ASN A 198 -6.31 -19.81 -8.80
CA ASN A 198 -7.10 -20.82 -9.51
C ASN A 198 -7.67 -21.88 -8.57
N GLY A 199 -7.63 -21.63 -7.26
CA GLY A 199 -8.14 -22.51 -6.23
C GLY A 199 -7.08 -23.02 -5.25
N PRO A 200 -7.47 -23.77 -4.23
CA PRO A 200 -6.59 -24.17 -3.13
C PRO A 200 -5.51 -25.20 -3.54
N ASP A 201 -5.69 -25.89 -4.66
CA ASP A 201 -4.77 -26.94 -5.12
C ASP A 201 -3.56 -26.42 -5.88
N GLU A 202 -3.55 -25.13 -6.26
CA GLU A 202 -2.41 -24.50 -6.92
C GLU A 202 -1.51 -23.79 -5.89
N PRO A 203 -0.18 -23.77 -6.16
CA PRO A 203 0.75 -23.01 -5.32
C PRO A 203 0.31 -21.55 -5.21
N PRO A 204 0.17 -21.00 -4.01
CA PRO A 204 -0.22 -19.63 -3.82
C PRO A 204 0.89 -18.67 -4.28
N PHE A 205 0.48 -17.50 -4.73
CA PHE A 205 1.39 -16.38 -4.87
C PHE A 205 1.65 -15.76 -3.50
N HIS A 206 2.90 -15.76 -3.06
CA HIS A 206 3.30 -15.21 -1.77
C HIS A 206 3.72 -13.75 -1.91
N VAL A 207 3.31 -12.95 -0.93
CA VAL A 207 3.70 -11.55 -0.75
C VAL A 207 4.10 -11.35 0.70
N THR A 208 5.32 -10.91 0.93
CA THR A 208 5.76 -10.42 2.24
C THR A 208 6.12 -8.95 2.10
N GLU A 209 5.46 -8.09 2.85
CA GLU A 209 5.72 -6.65 2.87
C GLU A 209 6.25 -6.24 4.25
N MET A 210 7.30 -5.43 4.23
CA MET A 210 7.86 -4.76 5.40
C MET A 210 7.85 -3.27 5.13
N ARG A 211 6.99 -2.54 5.85
CA ARG A 211 6.87 -1.10 5.69
C ARG A 211 7.24 -0.37 6.98
N THR A 212 8.04 0.68 6.83
CA THR A 212 8.31 1.64 7.89
C THR A 212 7.59 2.94 7.57
N THR A 213 6.83 3.45 8.54
CA THR A 213 6.19 4.76 8.47
C THR A 213 6.81 5.66 9.53
N GLN A 214 7.23 6.85 9.14
CA GLN A 214 7.83 7.86 10.02
C GLN A 214 7.03 9.15 9.98
N ALA A 215 6.81 9.75 11.15
CA ALA A 215 6.17 11.05 11.30
C ALA A 215 6.78 11.83 12.49
N ARG A 216 6.36 13.08 12.66
CA ARG A 216 6.69 13.84 13.87
C ARG A 216 5.87 13.33 15.05
N LEU A 217 6.54 13.04 16.16
CA LEU A 217 5.88 12.58 17.38
C LEU A 217 4.89 13.60 17.90
N SER A 218 5.30 14.88 17.96
CA SER A 218 4.45 15.98 18.43
C SER A 218 3.14 16.11 17.64
N ASP A 219 3.16 15.83 16.33
CA ASP A 219 1.96 15.84 15.49
C ASP A 219 1.11 14.58 15.71
N ALA A 220 1.76 13.43 15.88
CA ALA A 220 1.09 12.14 16.03
C ALA A 220 0.32 12.02 17.35
N ILE A 221 0.89 12.51 18.46
CA ILE A 221 0.30 12.43 19.80
C ILE A 221 -0.65 13.57 20.14
N ASP A 222 -0.74 14.62 19.33
CA ASP A 222 -1.72 15.70 19.52
C ASP A 222 -3.12 15.21 19.13
N PRO A 223 -4.07 15.05 20.09
CA PRO A 223 -5.40 14.53 19.79
C PRO A 223 -6.23 15.44 18.86
N GLN A 224 -5.85 16.71 18.72
CA GLN A 224 -6.53 17.68 17.84
C GLN A 224 -5.98 17.66 16.42
N ASN A 225 -4.78 17.13 16.20
CA ASN A 225 -4.16 17.03 14.88
C ASN A 225 -4.58 15.73 14.18
N ASN A 226 -5.51 15.81 13.25
CA ASN A 226 -5.96 14.68 12.44
C ASN A 226 -5.18 14.48 11.13
N LEU A 227 -4.37 15.46 10.73
CA LEU A 227 -3.65 15.49 9.46
C LEU A 227 -2.13 15.41 9.69
N VAL A 228 -1.65 14.21 9.98
CA VAL A 228 -0.24 13.94 10.26
C VAL A 228 0.46 13.46 8.98
N PRO A 229 1.28 14.31 8.30
CA PRO A 229 2.09 13.86 7.19
C PRO A 229 3.05 12.76 7.63
N ALA A 230 3.34 11.81 6.75
CA ALA A 230 4.25 10.73 7.06
C ALA A 230 5.10 10.37 5.84
N SER A 231 6.37 10.04 6.09
CA SER A 231 7.23 9.36 5.13
C SER A 231 7.07 7.86 5.27
N LEU A 232 7.25 7.13 4.18
CA LEU A 232 7.22 5.68 4.21
C LEU A 232 8.39 5.09 3.41
N SER A 233 8.88 3.94 3.86
CA SER A 233 9.73 3.08 3.08
C SER A 233 9.12 1.68 3.01
N ILE A 234 9.30 1.01 1.89
CA ILE A 234 8.73 -0.31 1.63
C ILE A 234 9.80 -1.27 1.13
N HIS A 235 9.74 -2.49 1.64
CA HIS A 235 10.47 -3.65 1.16
C HIS A 235 9.50 -4.80 1.01
N GLU A 236 9.42 -5.38 -0.18
CA GLU A 236 8.59 -6.55 -0.43
C GLU A 236 9.45 -7.69 -0.97
N VAL A 237 9.06 -8.91 -0.61
CA VAL A 237 9.58 -10.15 -1.19
C VAL A 237 8.39 -10.94 -1.70
N ASN A 238 8.31 -11.11 -3.01
CA ASN A 238 7.16 -11.74 -3.65
C ASN A 238 7.61 -12.95 -4.48
N SER A 239 6.74 -13.95 -4.56
CA SER A 239 6.89 -14.99 -5.60
C SER A 239 6.93 -14.34 -6.99
N TRP A 240 7.43 -15.06 -7.99
CA TRP A 240 7.36 -14.60 -9.36
C TRP A 240 5.92 -14.40 -9.81
N PRO A 241 5.51 -13.18 -10.21
CA PRO A 241 4.25 -13.03 -10.90
C PRO A 241 4.25 -13.83 -12.20
N GLU A 242 3.18 -14.55 -12.52
CA GLU A 242 3.05 -15.30 -13.78
C GLU A 242 3.31 -14.42 -15.01
N THR A 243 2.94 -13.13 -14.91
CA THR A 243 3.17 -12.14 -15.96
C THR A 243 4.64 -11.89 -16.27
N MET A 244 5.54 -12.30 -15.41
CA MET A 244 6.98 -12.19 -15.65
C MET A 244 7.55 -13.35 -16.47
N ARG A 245 6.79 -14.45 -16.63
CA ARG A 245 7.17 -15.63 -17.45
C ARG A 245 8.57 -16.11 -17.15
N MET A 246 8.86 -16.38 -15.87
CA MET A 246 10.22 -16.70 -15.42
C MET A 246 10.69 -18.12 -15.78
N GLY A 247 9.82 -18.97 -16.36
CA GLY A 247 10.23 -20.20 -17.04
C GLY A 247 10.94 -21.23 -16.16
N GLY A 248 10.64 -21.30 -14.87
CA GLY A 248 11.31 -22.25 -13.95
C GLY A 248 12.62 -21.69 -13.35
N ILE A 249 12.95 -20.43 -13.57
CA ILE A 249 14.03 -19.75 -12.83
C ILE A 249 13.61 -19.64 -11.36
N ASP A 250 14.37 -20.28 -10.47
CA ASP A 250 14.14 -20.18 -9.03
C ASP A 250 14.59 -18.80 -8.51
N GLY A 251 13.74 -18.16 -7.72
CA GLY A 251 14.00 -16.84 -7.18
C GLY A 251 12.74 -16.07 -6.75
N SER A 252 12.90 -14.78 -6.56
CA SER A 252 11.84 -13.89 -6.05
C SER A 252 11.91 -12.49 -6.64
N VAL A 253 10.79 -11.76 -6.59
CA VAL A 253 10.78 -10.32 -6.83
C VAL A 253 11.02 -9.61 -5.51
N ILE A 254 11.97 -8.70 -5.50
CA ILE A 254 12.17 -7.73 -4.42
C ILE A 254 11.65 -6.39 -4.91
N ILE A 255 10.81 -5.73 -4.11
CA ILE A 255 10.43 -4.33 -4.32
C ILE A 255 11.04 -3.50 -3.21
N ARG A 256 11.72 -2.43 -3.59
CA ARG A 256 12.26 -1.48 -2.64
C ARG A 256 11.89 -0.07 -3.06
N GLY A 257 11.29 0.66 -2.14
CA GLY A 257 10.80 2.00 -2.44
C GLY A 257 10.68 2.90 -1.23
N PHE A 258 10.37 4.14 -1.54
CA PHE A 258 10.06 5.17 -0.56
C PHE A 258 8.91 6.03 -1.08
N GLY A 259 8.26 6.70 -0.16
CA GLY A 259 7.10 7.52 -0.49
C GLY A 259 6.67 8.40 0.66
N GLY A 260 5.43 8.83 0.59
CA GLY A 260 4.87 9.66 1.63
C GLY A 260 3.35 9.73 1.55
N LYS A 261 2.78 10.14 2.66
CA LYS A 261 1.36 10.42 2.81
C LYS A 261 1.14 11.93 2.91
N ILE A 262 0.15 12.40 2.18
CA ILE A 262 -0.22 13.81 2.06
C ILE A 262 -1.74 13.97 2.06
N PHE A 263 -2.23 15.21 2.19
CA PHE A 263 -3.67 15.50 2.30
C PHE A 263 -4.19 16.42 1.19
N ASP A 264 -3.34 16.78 0.24
CA ASP A 264 -3.65 17.61 -0.90
C ASP A 264 -3.27 16.85 -2.17
N PHE A 265 -4.25 16.58 -3.04
CA PHE A 265 -4.05 15.82 -4.26
C PHE A 265 -3.09 16.50 -5.23
N ASP A 266 -3.12 17.84 -5.30
CA ASP A 266 -2.27 18.59 -6.20
C ASP A 266 -0.78 18.60 -5.79
N LYS A 267 -0.50 18.14 -4.54
CA LYS A 267 0.86 17.92 -4.03
C LYS A 267 1.40 16.52 -4.28
N MET A 268 0.66 15.65 -4.94
CA MET A 268 1.19 14.38 -5.43
C MET A 268 2.37 14.65 -6.38
N PRO A 269 3.33 13.68 -6.51
CA PRO A 269 4.50 13.87 -7.39
C PRO A 269 4.10 14.29 -8.80
N GLY A 270 4.71 15.38 -9.30
CA GLY A 270 4.36 15.97 -10.60
C GLY A 270 4.52 15.00 -11.77
N SER A 271 5.51 14.10 -11.72
CA SER A 271 5.71 13.04 -12.71
C SER A 271 4.53 12.05 -12.74
N TRP A 272 4.03 11.66 -11.57
CA TRP A 272 2.87 10.79 -11.45
C TRP A 272 1.59 11.48 -11.91
N LEU A 273 1.34 12.73 -11.48
CA LEU A 273 0.17 13.52 -11.91
C LEU A 273 0.15 13.73 -13.42
N ALA A 274 1.30 13.99 -14.05
CA ALA A 274 1.39 14.16 -15.50
C ALA A 274 0.99 12.86 -16.23
N LYS A 275 1.45 11.72 -15.76
CA LYS A 275 1.07 10.40 -16.30
C LYS A 275 -0.43 10.13 -16.07
N LEU A 276 -0.95 10.44 -14.86
CA LEU A 276 -2.36 10.26 -14.54
C LEU A 276 -3.27 11.10 -15.45
N ARG A 277 -2.97 12.39 -15.61
CA ARG A 277 -3.73 13.29 -16.51
C ARG A 277 -3.77 12.81 -17.96
N ARG A 278 -2.68 12.20 -18.41
CA ARG A 278 -2.57 11.67 -19.77
C ARG A 278 -3.35 10.35 -19.97
N ILE A 279 -3.30 9.45 -18.99
CA ILE A 279 -3.76 8.06 -19.15
C ILE A 279 -5.14 7.83 -18.52
N ASN A 280 -5.42 8.49 -17.41
CA ASN A 280 -6.67 8.40 -16.67
C ASN A 280 -7.18 9.81 -16.31
N PRO A 281 -7.55 10.64 -17.33
CA PRO A 281 -7.92 12.03 -17.13
C PRO A 281 -9.15 12.22 -16.24
N ASP A 282 -10.08 11.27 -16.23
CA ASP A 282 -11.24 11.26 -15.35
C ASP A 282 -10.88 11.14 -13.85
N ILE A 283 -9.92 10.28 -13.51
CA ILE A 283 -9.40 10.18 -12.13
C ILE A 283 -8.65 11.45 -11.73
N ALA A 284 -7.90 12.03 -12.66
CA ALA A 284 -7.14 13.25 -12.39
C ALA A 284 -8.04 14.48 -12.23
N ALA A 285 -9.16 14.53 -12.95
CA ALA A 285 -10.11 15.64 -12.89
C ALA A 285 -10.97 15.62 -11.61
N ASP A 286 -11.38 14.44 -11.17
CA ASP A 286 -12.21 14.28 -9.96
C ASP A 286 -11.84 12.98 -9.23
N PRO A 287 -10.81 13.03 -8.37
CA PRO A 287 -10.38 11.86 -7.60
C PRO A 287 -11.44 11.36 -6.60
N VAL A 288 -12.35 12.23 -6.15
CA VAL A 288 -13.44 11.86 -5.24
C VAL A 288 -14.47 11.03 -5.99
N ALA A 289 -14.95 11.53 -7.13
CA ALA A 289 -15.91 10.83 -7.96
C ALA A 289 -15.34 9.51 -8.52
N ALA A 290 -14.02 9.42 -8.68
CA ALA A 290 -13.36 8.16 -9.09
C ALA A 290 -13.53 7.07 -8.02
N LEU A 291 -13.44 7.42 -6.73
CA LEU A 291 -13.71 6.51 -5.62
C LEU A 291 -15.19 6.05 -5.60
N ASP A 292 -16.12 6.94 -5.93
CA ASP A 292 -17.56 6.63 -5.93
C ASP A 292 -17.99 5.79 -7.13
N LYS A 293 -17.55 6.15 -8.33
CA LYS A 293 -17.96 5.47 -9.58
C LYS A 293 -17.57 3.98 -9.60
N THR A 294 -16.46 3.64 -9.00
CA THR A 294 -15.96 2.27 -9.05
C THR A 294 -16.59 1.43 -7.93
N ALA A 295 -16.93 2.01 -6.78
CA ALA A 295 -17.70 1.32 -5.74
C ALA A 295 -19.04 0.81 -6.32
N ALA A 296 -19.75 1.63 -7.11
CA ALA A 296 -21.02 1.25 -7.74
C ALA A 296 -20.92 0.10 -8.76
N LYS A 297 -19.74 -0.16 -9.34
CA LYS A 297 -19.52 -1.25 -10.29
C LYS A 297 -19.23 -2.60 -9.65
N PHE A 298 -18.83 -2.63 -8.38
CA PHE A 298 -18.53 -3.85 -7.64
C PHE A 298 -19.72 -4.34 -6.79
N GLU A 299 -20.76 -3.52 -6.62
CA GLU A 299 -22.00 -3.90 -5.93
C GLU A 299 -23.03 -4.59 -6.86
N GLN A 300 -22.73 -4.76 -8.14
CA GLN A 300 -23.51 -5.50 -9.13
C GLN A 300 -22.77 -6.79 -9.58
#